data_3b94835fcc4dfe95593faf581bfb4938
#
_entry.id   3b94835fcc4dfe95593faf581bfb4938
#
_cell.length_a   1.000
_cell.length_b   1.000
_cell.length_c   1.000
_cell.angle_alpha   90.00
_cell.angle_beta   90.00
_cell.angle_gamma   90.00
#
_symmetry.space_group_name_H-M   'P 1'
#
loop_
_entity.id
_entity.type
_entity.pdbx_description
1 polymer ?
#
loop_
_entity_poly.entity_id
_entity_poly.type
_entity_poly.pdbx_seq_one_letter_code
_entity_poly.pdbx_strand_id
1 'polypeptide(L)'
;MIFAPSNFGFDLNNREIATLIYFSLLLAAVLLWEKGRSSALDVVRAFFAWKLAQVWLLMSLYVATCVWLLSWLGLWEWINLKSTLLWWLTVGFISVFEAQKLKSKPHMLRKLVRNAFTLSAVILFVAELVSFPLWVELLMLPSLVFLSLLIAYGEHQTDKLGVPRVLKLLRGVQIFIGVVILSLSYWLVVGSVAEFWSLNTLREFGLPLLLWLMFVPFIFLLAVFMAYEEAFIHLQTRPKQAPIIRYARWRTLFSFGWNIEGVKRLARDIRVRDIADKEGIKEAIREIKRLMKIEKNPPAVTRAEGWSPHAARLFLESFGLVTDDYHRTQWEWFAHIPSVKLNDKVLADRISYYISGSECAVTQLRLALDGLNQNDTKEAQRAFDERALTLIGKAFDFERATTIYALARSSESSPLMINGIRVSLDRTDWGDARVGGYVRNLTIQHPEHQGND
;
A
#
# COMPACT_ATOMS: atom_id res chain seq x y z
N MET A 1 1.82 18.01 -43.77
CA MET A 1 2.33 18.07 -42.36
C MET A 1 1.40 17.23 -41.50
N ILE A 2 1.79 15.97 -41.21
CA ILE A 2 0.93 15.01 -40.49
C ILE A 2 1.25 15.04 -38.99
N PHE A 3 2.41 15.56 -38.61
CA PHE A 3 2.84 15.63 -37.21
C PHE A 3 3.35 17.04 -36.91
N ALA A 4 2.77 17.69 -35.92
CA ALA A 4 3.30 18.91 -35.36
C ALA A 4 4.09 18.58 -34.09
N PRO A 5 5.31 19.13 -33.88
CA PRO A 5 5.94 19.07 -32.57
C PRO A 5 5.00 19.69 -31.54
N SER A 6 4.92 19.13 -30.35
CA SER A 6 4.14 19.70 -29.26
C SER A 6 4.64 21.10 -28.97
N ASN A 7 3.77 22.11 -29.15
CA ASN A 7 4.13 23.50 -28.84
C ASN A 7 4.33 23.60 -27.31
N PHE A 8 5.57 23.79 -26.91
CA PHE A 8 5.95 24.06 -25.53
C PHE A 8 5.64 25.53 -25.20
N GLY A 9 4.44 25.78 -24.75
CA GLY A 9 3.94 27.11 -24.41
C GLY A 9 2.58 27.03 -23.72
N PHE A 10 1.89 28.17 -23.64
CA PHE A 10 0.50 28.21 -23.17
C PHE A 10 -0.49 27.57 -24.16
N ASP A 11 -0.07 27.29 -25.39
CA ASP A 11 -0.90 26.65 -26.39
C ASP A 11 -1.16 25.17 -26.03
N LEU A 12 -2.44 24.78 -26.11
CA LEU A 12 -2.86 23.41 -25.87
C LEU A 12 -2.48 22.53 -27.06
N ASN A 13 -1.85 21.40 -26.81
CA ASN A 13 -1.60 20.41 -27.85
C ASN A 13 -2.88 19.61 -28.18
N ASN A 14 -2.91 18.95 -29.34
CA ASN A 14 -4.12 18.23 -29.79
C ASN A 14 -4.60 17.17 -28.81
N ARG A 15 -3.69 16.51 -28.09
CA ARG A 15 -4.03 15.53 -27.04
C ARG A 15 -4.69 16.18 -25.84
N GLU A 16 -4.21 17.34 -25.42
CA GLU A 16 -4.82 18.10 -24.32
C GLU A 16 -6.21 18.62 -24.72
N ILE A 17 -6.36 19.11 -25.97
CA ILE A 17 -7.67 19.53 -26.50
C ILE A 17 -8.63 18.34 -26.53
N ALA A 18 -8.22 17.17 -27.05
CA ALA A 18 -9.05 15.98 -27.08
C ALA A 18 -9.44 15.54 -25.66
N THR A 19 -8.51 15.58 -24.70
CA THR A 19 -8.77 15.26 -23.29
C THR A 19 -9.79 16.22 -22.67
N LEU A 20 -9.66 17.53 -22.92
CA LEU A 20 -10.61 18.53 -22.44
C LEU A 20 -12.00 18.35 -23.07
N ILE A 21 -12.10 18.00 -24.35
CA ILE A 21 -13.37 17.69 -25.01
C ILE A 21 -14.06 16.53 -24.30
N TYR A 22 -13.36 15.39 -24.10
CA TYR A 22 -13.94 14.23 -23.42
C TYR A 22 -14.28 14.49 -21.96
N PHE A 23 -13.44 15.22 -21.24
CA PHE A 23 -13.72 15.64 -19.87
C PHE A 23 -14.97 16.53 -19.80
N SER A 24 -15.12 17.47 -20.73
CA SER A 24 -16.28 18.34 -20.80
C SER A 24 -17.54 17.57 -21.15
N LEU A 25 -17.48 16.62 -22.08
CA LEU A 25 -18.60 15.73 -22.41
C LEU A 25 -19.01 14.85 -21.25
N LEU A 26 -18.03 14.26 -20.54
CA LEU A 26 -18.28 13.46 -19.34
C LEU A 26 -18.93 14.30 -18.23
N LEU A 27 -18.39 15.49 -17.99
CA LEU A 27 -18.94 16.43 -17.01
C LEU A 27 -20.37 16.82 -17.36
N ALA A 28 -20.64 17.16 -18.64
CA ALA A 28 -21.97 17.46 -19.12
C ALA A 28 -22.93 16.26 -18.91
N ALA A 29 -22.50 15.04 -19.27
CA ALA A 29 -23.30 13.84 -19.06
C ALA A 29 -23.62 13.60 -17.57
N VAL A 30 -22.65 13.80 -16.66
CA VAL A 30 -22.85 13.68 -15.21
C VAL A 30 -23.82 14.76 -14.68
N LEU A 31 -23.69 16.01 -15.16
CA LEU A 31 -24.52 17.12 -14.72
C LEU A 31 -25.95 17.04 -15.26
N LEU A 32 -26.15 16.47 -16.46
CA LEU A 32 -27.48 16.25 -17.06
C LEU A 32 -28.22 15.07 -16.39
N TRP A 33 -27.48 14.14 -15.79
CA TRP A 33 -28.09 13.02 -15.08
C TRP A 33 -28.36 13.40 -13.63
N GLU A 34 -29.63 13.35 -13.22
CA GLU A 34 -30.11 13.87 -11.93
C GLU A 34 -29.39 13.21 -10.73
N LYS A 35 -29.26 11.87 -10.73
CA LYS A 35 -28.49 11.15 -9.72
C LYS A 35 -26.98 11.43 -9.81
N GLY A 36 -26.47 11.63 -11.01
CA GLY A 36 -25.07 11.98 -11.25
C GLY A 36 -24.73 13.36 -10.67
N ARG A 37 -25.61 14.34 -10.86
CA ARG A 37 -25.43 15.70 -10.32
C ARG A 37 -25.37 15.73 -8.79
N SER A 38 -26.27 15.02 -8.10
CA SER A 38 -26.23 14.95 -6.62
C SER A 38 -24.94 14.30 -6.13
N SER A 39 -24.56 13.18 -6.74
CA SER A 39 -23.31 12.48 -6.38
C SER A 39 -22.07 13.32 -6.68
N ALA A 40 -22.04 14.05 -7.80
CA ALA A 40 -20.94 14.96 -8.15
C ALA A 40 -20.83 16.11 -7.13
N LEU A 41 -21.95 16.70 -6.71
CA LEU A 41 -21.96 17.73 -5.66
C LEU A 41 -21.45 17.20 -4.32
N ASP A 42 -21.80 15.97 -3.94
CA ASP A 42 -21.30 15.35 -2.71
C ASP A 42 -19.81 15.07 -2.78
N VAL A 43 -19.29 14.64 -3.93
CA VAL A 43 -17.84 14.51 -4.16
C VAL A 43 -17.15 15.86 -4.04
N VAL A 44 -17.68 16.92 -4.66
CA VAL A 44 -17.11 18.27 -4.56
C VAL A 44 -17.15 18.75 -3.10
N ARG A 45 -18.25 18.57 -2.37
CA ARG A 45 -18.34 18.93 -0.95
C ARG A 45 -17.32 18.16 -0.10
N ALA A 46 -17.18 16.84 -0.35
CA ALA A 46 -16.18 16.02 0.34
C ALA A 46 -14.75 16.48 0.04
N PHE A 47 -14.47 16.84 -1.21
CA PHE A 47 -13.17 17.33 -1.64
C PHE A 47 -12.79 18.67 -0.96
N PHE A 48 -13.75 19.57 -0.79
CA PHE A 48 -13.58 20.85 -0.09
C PHE A 48 -13.93 20.79 1.39
N ALA A 49 -14.09 19.57 1.98
CA ALA A 49 -14.20 19.44 3.42
C ALA A 49 -12.99 20.11 4.12
N TRP A 50 -13.24 20.84 5.22
CA TRP A 50 -12.24 21.71 5.87
C TRP A 50 -10.87 21.07 6.05
N LYS A 51 -10.82 19.83 6.50
CA LYS A 51 -9.55 19.11 6.69
C LYS A 51 -8.79 18.85 5.39
N LEU A 52 -9.49 18.47 4.33
CA LEU A 52 -8.91 18.25 3.02
C LEU A 52 -8.49 19.57 2.37
N ALA A 53 -9.32 20.61 2.49
CA ALA A 53 -9.00 21.95 2.00
C ALA A 53 -7.70 22.49 2.60
N GLN A 54 -7.44 22.25 3.90
CA GLN A 54 -6.17 22.58 4.54
C GLN A 54 -4.98 21.85 3.92
N VAL A 55 -5.14 20.55 3.59
CA VAL A 55 -4.07 19.77 2.94
C VAL A 55 -3.79 20.31 1.53
N TRP A 56 -4.85 20.65 0.76
CA TRP A 56 -4.71 21.25 -0.56
C TRP A 56 -4.02 22.62 -0.51
N LEU A 57 -4.39 23.44 0.45
CA LEU A 57 -3.75 24.75 0.66
C LEU A 57 -2.26 24.61 1.00
N LEU A 58 -1.94 23.72 1.95
CA LEU A 58 -0.54 23.45 2.34
C LEU A 58 0.26 22.87 1.16
N MET A 59 -0.33 21.96 0.40
CA MET A 59 0.29 21.41 -0.80
C MET A 59 0.58 22.50 -1.83
N SER A 60 -0.40 23.37 -2.11
CA SER A 60 -0.23 24.47 -3.05
C SER A 60 0.84 25.46 -2.62
N LEU A 61 0.86 25.81 -1.34
CA LEU A 61 1.89 26.70 -0.77
C LEU A 61 3.27 26.06 -0.84
N TYR A 62 3.38 24.76 -0.57
CA TYR A 62 4.64 24.04 -0.67
C TYR A 62 5.14 23.99 -2.09
N VAL A 63 4.28 23.66 -3.07
CA VAL A 63 4.64 23.64 -4.50
C VAL A 63 5.03 25.04 -4.97
N ALA A 64 4.30 26.10 -4.56
CA ALA A 64 4.67 27.47 -4.86
C ALA A 64 6.08 27.82 -4.32
N THR A 65 6.43 27.36 -3.13
CA THR A 65 7.76 27.52 -2.55
C THR A 65 8.84 26.77 -3.38
N CYS A 66 8.53 25.55 -3.83
CA CYS A 66 9.42 24.79 -4.71
C CYS A 66 9.64 25.51 -6.04
N VAL A 67 8.57 26.01 -6.66
CA VAL A 67 8.62 26.79 -7.90
C VAL A 67 9.44 28.08 -7.72
N TRP A 68 9.22 28.79 -6.62
CA TRP A 68 10.02 29.99 -6.30
C TRP A 68 11.51 29.66 -6.18
N LEU A 69 11.85 28.56 -5.50
CA LEU A 69 13.24 28.11 -5.36
C LEU A 69 13.85 27.72 -6.72
N LEU A 70 13.10 26.98 -7.55
CA LEU A 70 13.54 26.60 -8.91
C LEU A 70 13.70 27.83 -9.80
N SER A 71 12.84 28.84 -9.69
CA SER A 71 12.95 30.10 -10.39
C SER A 71 14.20 30.87 -9.98
N TRP A 72 14.51 30.91 -8.67
CA TRP A 72 15.73 31.53 -8.16
C TRP A 72 17.01 30.83 -8.67
N LEU A 73 16.95 29.51 -8.85
CA LEU A 73 18.05 28.74 -9.45
C LEU A 73 18.12 28.83 -10.99
N GLY A 74 17.21 29.55 -11.64
CA GLY A 74 17.15 29.66 -13.10
C GLY A 74 16.68 28.39 -13.81
N LEU A 75 16.06 27.46 -13.05
CA LEU A 75 15.55 26.18 -13.56
C LEU A 75 14.06 26.24 -13.92
N TRP A 76 13.35 27.29 -13.53
CA TRP A 76 11.93 27.49 -13.79
C TRP A 76 11.69 28.89 -14.37
N GLU A 77 10.89 28.94 -15.44
CA GLU A 77 10.47 30.16 -16.12
C GLU A 77 8.94 30.16 -16.27
N TRP A 78 8.35 31.33 -16.58
CA TRP A 78 6.90 31.48 -16.75
C TRP A 78 6.30 30.56 -17.83
N ILE A 79 7.06 30.18 -18.84
CA ILE A 79 6.66 29.22 -19.86
C ILE A 79 6.34 27.84 -19.26
N ASN A 80 6.97 27.48 -18.14
CA ASN A 80 6.78 26.20 -17.43
C ASN A 80 5.53 26.18 -16.53
N LEU A 81 4.77 27.30 -16.43
CA LEU A 81 3.60 27.38 -15.55
C LEU A 81 2.54 26.34 -15.92
N LYS A 82 2.27 26.13 -17.20
CA LYS A 82 1.34 25.12 -17.71
C LYS A 82 1.72 23.71 -17.22
N SER A 83 2.97 23.30 -17.45
CA SER A 83 3.48 21.98 -17.04
C SER A 83 3.43 21.80 -15.51
N THR A 84 3.73 22.87 -14.75
CA THR A 84 3.65 22.87 -13.29
C THR A 84 2.21 22.71 -12.80
N LEU A 85 1.24 23.40 -13.39
CA LEU A 85 -0.18 23.28 -13.03
C LEU A 85 -0.73 21.90 -13.37
N LEU A 86 -0.39 21.35 -14.53
CA LEU A 86 -0.77 20.00 -14.90
C LEU A 86 -0.15 18.98 -13.96
N TRP A 87 1.13 19.11 -13.62
CA TRP A 87 1.81 18.26 -12.65
C TRP A 87 1.14 18.36 -11.27
N TRP A 88 0.82 19.56 -10.80
CA TRP A 88 0.15 19.77 -9.52
C TRP A 88 -1.22 19.09 -9.46
N LEU A 89 -2.02 19.25 -10.53
CA LEU A 89 -3.39 18.69 -10.60
C LEU A 89 -3.40 17.18 -10.75
N THR A 90 -2.39 16.58 -11.40
CA THR A 90 -2.30 15.14 -11.67
C THR A 90 -1.39 14.45 -10.67
N VAL A 91 -0.08 14.56 -10.86
CA VAL A 91 0.92 13.85 -10.07
C VAL A 91 0.93 14.32 -8.62
N GLY A 92 0.89 15.63 -8.37
CA GLY A 92 0.87 16.20 -7.03
C GLY A 92 -0.36 15.73 -6.24
N PHE A 93 -1.54 15.82 -6.85
CA PHE A 93 -2.80 15.37 -6.25
C PHE A 93 -2.78 13.88 -5.90
N ILE A 94 -2.42 13.02 -6.86
CA ILE A 94 -2.37 11.56 -6.63
C ILE A 94 -1.33 11.21 -5.56
N SER A 95 -0.19 11.91 -5.54
CA SER A 95 0.89 11.66 -4.59
C SER A 95 0.52 11.92 -3.13
N VAL A 96 -0.49 12.75 -2.84
CA VAL A 96 -1.02 12.93 -1.48
C VAL A 96 -1.54 11.62 -0.90
N PHE A 97 -2.14 10.75 -1.73
CA PHE A 97 -2.61 9.43 -1.29
C PHE A 97 -1.46 8.47 -0.96
N GLU A 98 -0.26 8.71 -1.50
CA GLU A 98 0.93 7.94 -1.12
C GLU A 98 1.34 8.19 0.34
N ALA A 99 1.00 9.35 0.93
CA ALA A 99 1.21 9.61 2.35
C ALA A 99 0.52 8.58 3.24
N GLN A 100 -0.69 8.11 2.88
CA GLN A 100 -1.40 7.06 3.61
C GLN A 100 -0.66 5.72 3.55
N LYS A 101 -0.11 5.37 2.38
CA LYS A 101 0.70 4.16 2.22
C LYS A 101 2.01 4.27 3.01
N LEU A 102 2.65 5.44 2.98
CA LEU A 102 3.89 5.70 3.71
C LEU A 102 3.65 5.69 5.22
N LYS A 103 2.53 6.26 5.70
CA LYS A 103 2.09 6.11 7.09
C LYS A 103 1.96 4.64 7.48
N SER A 104 1.38 3.81 6.64
CA SER A 104 1.19 2.38 6.91
C SER A 104 2.50 1.59 6.90
N LYS A 105 3.40 1.90 5.96
CA LYS A 105 4.68 1.20 5.73
C LYS A 105 5.82 2.21 5.53
N PRO A 106 6.43 2.75 6.61
CA PRO A 106 7.44 3.82 6.52
C PRO A 106 8.67 3.46 5.69
N HIS A 107 9.05 2.17 5.64
CA HIS A 107 10.17 1.67 4.83
C HIS A 107 9.96 1.82 3.31
N MET A 108 8.73 2.10 2.87
CA MET A 108 8.43 2.30 1.44
C MET A 108 8.94 3.64 0.88
N LEU A 109 9.42 4.58 1.71
CA LEU A 109 9.93 5.87 1.25
C LEU A 109 11.02 5.69 0.18
N ARG A 110 11.98 4.79 0.42
CA ARG A 110 13.04 4.48 -0.56
C ARG A 110 12.50 3.91 -1.88
N LYS A 111 11.45 3.09 -1.80
CA LYS A 111 10.77 2.54 -2.97
C LYS A 111 10.03 3.63 -3.73
N LEU A 112 9.39 4.54 -3.02
CA LEU A 112 8.68 5.68 -3.59
C LEU A 112 9.64 6.56 -4.42
N VAL A 113 10.80 6.94 -3.83
CA VAL A 113 11.83 7.71 -4.54
C VAL A 113 12.36 6.95 -5.75
N ARG A 114 12.68 5.67 -5.60
CA ARG A 114 13.22 4.86 -6.70
C ARG A 114 12.24 4.74 -7.87
N ASN A 115 10.95 4.60 -7.59
CA ASN A 115 9.93 4.44 -8.63
C ASN A 115 9.76 5.68 -9.52
N ALA A 116 10.10 6.88 -9.03
CA ALA A 116 10.08 8.09 -9.84
C ALA A 116 11.10 8.08 -10.97
N PHE A 117 12.23 7.41 -10.76
CA PHE A 117 13.33 7.29 -11.72
C PHE A 117 13.26 6.00 -12.54
N THR A 118 12.07 5.41 -12.69
CA THR A 118 11.92 4.19 -13.49
C THR A 118 11.94 4.50 -14.99
N LEU A 119 12.40 3.53 -15.76
CA LEU A 119 12.37 3.58 -17.24
C LEU A 119 10.97 3.95 -17.77
N SER A 120 9.90 3.59 -17.03
CA SER A 120 8.52 3.96 -17.38
C SER A 120 8.29 5.47 -17.46
N ALA A 121 8.94 6.27 -16.61
CA ALA A 121 8.84 7.74 -16.67
C ALA A 121 9.46 8.28 -17.94
N VAL A 122 10.62 7.74 -18.36
CA VAL A 122 11.29 8.11 -19.60
C VAL A 122 10.44 7.73 -20.83
N ILE A 123 9.87 6.51 -20.81
CA ILE A 123 9.00 6.03 -21.90
C ILE A 123 7.74 6.90 -22.03
N LEU A 124 7.10 7.25 -20.90
CA LEU A 124 5.94 8.15 -20.91
C LEU A 124 6.30 9.52 -21.48
N PHE A 125 7.43 10.09 -21.06
CA PHE A 125 7.90 11.37 -21.60
C PHE A 125 8.13 11.32 -23.10
N VAL A 126 8.84 10.29 -23.59
CA VAL A 126 9.05 10.11 -25.05
C VAL A 126 7.73 9.99 -25.81
N ALA A 127 6.75 9.31 -25.23
CA ALA A 127 5.41 9.18 -25.81
C ALA A 127 4.65 10.51 -25.81
N GLU A 128 4.89 11.39 -24.82
CA GLU A 128 4.27 12.74 -24.74
C GLU A 128 4.86 13.76 -25.69
N LEU A 129 6.09 13.54 -26.17
CA LEU A 129 6.74 14.44 -27.15
C LEU A 129 5.99 14.55 -28.49
N VAL A 130 5.14 13.56 -28.78
CA VAL A 130 4.42 13.49 -30.05
C VAL A 130 2.92 13.68 -29.82
N SER A 131 2.36 14.67 -30.50
CA SER A 131 0.91 14.89 -30.56
C SER A 131 0.43 14.58 -31.97
N PHE A 132 -0.55 13.68 -32.07
CA PHE A 132 -1.18 13.37 -33.36
C PHE A 132 -2.18 14.45 -33.77
N PRO A 133 -2.63 14.46 -35.06
CA PRO A 133 -3.74 15.31 -35.46
C PRO A 133 -4.97 15.11 -34.58
N LEU A 134 -5.73 16.18 -34.33
CA LEU A 134 -6.83 16.16 -33.35
C LEU A 134 -7.83 15.01 -33.56
N TRP A 135 -8.18 14.72 -34.81
CA TRP A 135 -9.10 13.63 -35.13
C TRP A 135 -8.57 12.23 -34.73
N VAL A 136 -7.23 12.03 -34.83
CA VAL A 136 -6.56 10.79 -34.38
C VAL A 136 -6.61 10.70 -32.87
N GLU A 137 -6.28 11.78 -32.14
CA GLU A 137 -6.34 11.81 -30.68
C GLU A 137 -7.75 11.59 -30.16
N LEU A 138 -8.77 12.18 -30.81
CA LEU A 138 -10.18 11.96 -30.48
C LEU A 138 -10.63 10.52 -30.68
N LEU A 139 -10.07 9.77 -31.62
CA LEU A 139 -10.37 8.36 -31.79
C LEU A 139 -9.55 7.45 -30.87
N MET A 140 -8.28 7.78 -30.72
CA MET A 140 -7.30 6.97 -29.98
C MET A 140 -7.57 6.98 -28.45
N LEU A 141 -7.85 8.15 -27.86
CA LEU A 141 -8.06 8.26 -26.42
C LEU A 141 -9.20 7.33 -25.91
N PRO A 142 -10.44 7.41 -26.42
CA PRO A 142 -11.52 6.54 -25.93
C PRO A 142 -11.24 5.07 -26.25
N SER A 143 -10.57 4.77 -27.38
CA SER A 143 -10.23 3.38 -27.72
C SER A 143 -9.22 2.77 -26.75
N LEU A 144 -8.19 3.53 -26.33
CA LEU A 144 -7.22 3.12 -25.32
C LEU A 144 -7.84 2.97 -23.93
N VAL A 145 -8.71 3.90 -23.53
CA VAL A 145 -9.47 3.81 -22.27
C VAL A 145 -10.35 2.58 -22.28
N PHE A 146 -11.11 2.34 -23.35
CA PHE A 146 -11.99 1.19 -23.49
C PHE A 146 -11.18 -0.14 -23.45
N LEU A 147 -10.06 -0.21 -24.16
CA LEU A 147 -9.15 -1.36 -24.13
C LEU A 147 -8.62 -1.62 -22.72
N SER A 148 -8.21 -0.57 -22.00
CA SER A 148 -7.72 -0.70 -20.61
C SER A 148 -8.81 -1.18 -19.66
N LEU A 149 -10.07 -0.70 -19.83
CA LEU A 149 -11.22 -1.17 -19.04
C LEU A 149 -11.56 -2.63 -19.33
N LEU A 150 -11.49 -3.07 -20.59
CA LEU A 150 -11.68 -4.48 -20.96
C LEU A 150 -10.61 -5.38 -20.32
N ILE A 151 -9.35 -4.95 -20.33
CA ILE A 151 -8.26 -5.68 -19.68
C ILE A 151 -8.49 -5.78 -18.19
N ALA A 152 -8.77 -4.66 -17.53
CA ALA A 152 -9.05 -4.61 -16.09
C ALA A 152 -10.26 -5.49 -15.71
N TYR A 153 -11.35 -5.45 -16.51
CA TYR A 153 -12.51 -6.32 -16.30
C TYR A 153 -12.14 -7.80 -16.46
N GLY A 154 -11.36 -8.13 -17.50
CA GLY A 154 -10.93 -9.51 -17.76
C GLY A 154 -10.02 -10.06 -16.66
N GLU A 155 -9.17 -9.22 -16.05
CA GLU A 155 -8.31 -9.60 -14.91
C GLU A 155 -9.13 -10.06 -13.69
N HIS A 156 -10.33 -9.52 -13.50
CA HIS A 156 -11.26 -9.96 -12.44
C HIS A 156 -12.08 -11.21 -12.80
N GLN A 157 -11.95 -11.73 -14.03
CA GLN A 157 -12.75 -12.85 -14.53
C GLN A 157 -11.88 -14.02 -15.05
N THR A 158 -10.67 -14.14 -14.56
CA THR A 158 -9.68 -15.14 -15.04
C THR A 158 -10.14 -16.59 -14.92
N ASP A 159 -11.10 -16.87 -14.03
CA ASP A 159 -11.64 -18.22 -13.79
C ASP A 159 -12.57 -18.73 -14.91
N LYS A 160 -13.01 -17.85 -15.83
CA LYS A 160 -13.88 -18.24 -16.93
C LYS A 160 -13.08 -18.79 -18.13
N LEU A 161 -13.57 -19.91 -18.68
CA LEU A 161 -12.97 -20.53 -19.89
C LEU A 161 -12.83 -19.49 -21.03
N GLY A 162 -11.63 -19.35 -21.57
CA GLY A 162 -11.34 -18.46 -22.71
C GLY A 162 -10.87 -17.06 -22.34
N VAL A 163 -11.21 -16.53 -21.16
CA VAL A 163 -10.79 -15.19 -20.71
C VAL A 163 -9.27 -15.00 -20.73
N PRO A 164 -8.41 -15.95 -20.29
CA PRO A 164 -6.97 -15.77 -20.34
C PRO A 164 -6.41 -15.59 -21.76
N ARG A 165 -7.03 -16.23 -22.77
CA ARG A 165 -6.62 -16.07 -24.18
C ARG A 165 -6.98 -14.69 -24.72
N VAL A 166 -8.20 -14.22 -24.42
CA VAL A 166 -8.66 -12.88 -24.81
C VAL A 166 -7.81 -11.81 -24.14
N LEU A 167 -7.51 -11.93 -22.84
CA LEU A 167 -6.62 -11.03 -22.11
C LEU A 167 -5.23 -10.95 -22.75
N LYS A 168 -4.66 -12.10 -23.14
CA LYS A 168 -3.35 -12.14 -23.81
C LYS A 168 -3.40 -11.38 -25.13
N LEU A 169 -4.48 -11.52 -25.91
CA LEU A 169 -4.69 -10.78 -27.16
C LEU A 169 -4.82 -9.29 -26.91
N LEU A 170 -5.68 -8.86 -25.96
CA LEU A 170 -5.91 -7.45 -25.65
C LEU A 170 -4.63 -6.77 -25.16
N ARG A 171 -3.87 -7.43 -24.28
CA ARG A 171 -2.54 -6.94 -23.84
C ARG A 171 -1.55 -6.86 -25.02
N GLY A 172 -1.58 -7.83 -25.94
CA GLY A 172 -0.78 -7.82 -27.17
C GLY A 172 -1.10 -6.60 -28.03
N VAL A 173 -2.37 -6.29 -28.24
CA VAL A 173 -2.83 -5.09 -28.96
C VAL A 173 -2.37 -3.81 -28.24
N GLN A 174 -2.50 -3.73 -26.92
CA GLN A 174 -2.06 -2.58 -26.12
C GLN A 174 -0.54 -2.35 -26.28
N ILE A 175 0.26 -3.42 -26.17
CA ILE A 175 1.72 -3.36 -26.35
C ILE A 175 2.05 -2.92 -27.78
N PHE A 176 1.37 -3.48 -28.78
CA PHE A 176 1.59 -3.10 -30.19
C PHE A 176 1.34 -1.61 -30.43
N ILE A 177 0.21 -1.08 -29.93
CA ILE A 177 -0.09 0.36 -30.03
C ILE A 177 1.00 1.18 -29.34
N GLY A 178 1.43 0.78 -28.13
CA GLY A 178 2.52 1.43 -27.40
C GLY A 178 3.84 1.45 -28.18
N VAL A 179 4.21 0.32 -28.80
CA VAL A 179 5.42 0.22 -29.61
C VAL A 179 5.33 1.12 -30.86
N VAL A 180 4.16 1.19 -31.51
CA VAL A 180 3.95 2.08 -32.66
C VAL A 180 4.11 3.54 -32.24
N ILE A 181 3.48 3.97 -31.15
CA ILE A 181 3.61 5.35 -30.64
C ILE A 181 5.07 5.66 -30.32
N LEU A 182 5.77 4.79 -29.61
CA LEU A 182 7.18 4.98 -29.25
C LEU A 182 8.09 5.01 -30.48
N SER A 183 7.84 4.18 -31.48
CA SER A 183 8.63 4.15 -32.72
C SER A 183 8.44 5.44 -33.51
N LEU A 184 7.21 5.95 -33.61
CA LEU A 184 6.92 7.21 -34.25
C LEU A 184 7.55 8.40 -33.49
N SER A 185 7.47 8.39 -32.15
CA SER A 185 8.11 9.38 -31.28
C SER A 185 9.63 9.37 -31.46
N TYR A 186 10.25 8.18 -31.47
CA TYR A 186 11.69 8.03 -31.71
C TYR A 186 12.10 8.56 -33.09
N TRP A 187 11.35 8.21 -34.13
CA TRP A 187 11.66 8.68 -35.52
C TRP A 187 11.60 10.21 -35.63
N LEU A 188 10.62 10.86 -35.00
CA LEU A 188 10.50 12.31 -34.96
C LEU A 188 11.63 12.98 -34.18
N VAL A 189 11.99 12.44 -33.02
CA VAL A 189 13.09 12.96 -32.19
C VAL A 189 14.42 12.86 -32.94
N VAL A 190 14.69 11.73 -33.60
CA VAL A 190 15.92 11.57 -34.41
C VAL A 190 15.94 12.47 -35.67
N GLY A 191 14.78 12.69 -36.28
CA GLY A 191 14.65 13.55 -37.44
C GLY A 191 14.82 15.05 -37.17
N SER A 192 14.65 15.50 -35.93
CA SER A 192 14.70 16.90 -35.48
C SER A 192 15.60 17.10 -34.27
N VAL A 193 16.75 16.43 -34.25
CA VAL A 193 17.69 16.41 -33.09
C VAL A 193 18.00 17.82 -32.56
N ALA A 194 18.22 18.81 -33.44
CA ALA A 194 18.58 20.18 -33.03
C ALA A 194 17.43 20.89 -32.26
N GLU A 195 16.17 20.61 -32.59
CA GLU A 195 15.01 21.22 -31.93
C GLU A 195 14.72 20.51 -30.59
N PHE A 196 14.86 19.19 -30.52
CA PHE A 196 14.55 18.39 -29.31
C PHE A 196 15.66 18.44 -28.25
N TRP A 197 16.92 18.64 -28.63
CA TRP A 197 18.04 18.75 -27.69
C TRP A 197 18.34 20.21 -27.29
N SER A 198 17.30 21.03 -27.17
CA SER A 198 17.44 22.38 -26.61
C SER A 198 17.48 22.34 -25.09
N LEU A 199 18.12 23.35 -24.47
CA LEU A 199 18.11 23.51 -23.01
C LEU A 199 16.68 23.60 -22.45
N ASN A 200 15.75 24.16 -23.22
CA ASN A 200 14.34 24.27 -22.82
C ASN A 200 13.67 22.92 -22.76
N THR A 201 13.87 22.05 -23.73
CA THR A 201 13.34 20.66 -23.71
C THR A 201 13.89 19.86 -22.54
N LEU A 202 15.21 20.03 -22.25
CA LEU A 202 15.84 19.37 -21.09
C LEU A 202 15.26 19.88 -19.75
N ARG A 203 14.98 21.18 -19.65
CA ARG A 203 14.31 21.77 -18.49
C ARG A 203 12.89 21.26 -18.34
N GLU A 204 12.11 21.20 -19.41
CA GLU A 204 10.74 20.68 -19.39
C GLU A 204 10.68 19.21 -19.02
N PHE A 205 11.61 18.39 -19.49
CA PHE A 205 11.76 17.00 -19.08
C PHE A 205 12.15 16.87 -17.60
N GLY A 206 13.12 17.67 -17.16
CA GLY A 206 13.64 17.61 -15.81
C GLY A 206 12.66 18.17 -14.77
N LEU A 207 11.80 19.14 -15.15
CA LEU A 207 10.94 19.86 -14.23
C LEU A 207 9.94 18.97 -13.47
N PRO A 208 9.16 18.08 -14.11
CA PRO A 208 8.26 17.17 -13.40
C PRO A 208 8.99 16.27 -12.42
N LEU A 209 10.18 15.80 -12.80
CA LEU A 209 11.03 14.95 -11.98
C LEU A 209 11.59 15.70 -10.77
N LEU A 210 12.07 16.95 -10.97
CA LEU A 210 12.54 17.82 -9.90
C LEU A 210 11.42 18.20 -8.94
N LEU A 211 10.25 18.58 -9.46
CA LEU A 211 9.08 18.88 -8.66
C LEU A 211 8.68 17.65 -7.81
N TRP A 212 8.68 16.47 -8.41
CA TRP A 212 8.35 15.24 -7.67
C TRP A 212 9.38 14.94 -6.58
N LEU A 213 10.67 15.06 -6.88
CA LEU A 213 11.74 14.85 -5.89
C LEU A 213 11.62 15.86 -4.73
N MET A 214 11.38 17.11 -5.05
CA MET A 214 11.16 18.17 -4.05
C MET A 214 9.84 17.95 -3.27
N PHE A 215 8.88 17.25 -3.84
CA PHE A 215 7.59 16.96 -3.20
C PHE A 215 7.64 15.78 -2.22
N VAL A 216 8.63 14.89 -2.33
CA VAL A 216 8.81 13.75 -1.41
C VAL A 216 8.87 14.16 0.07
N PRO A 217 9.59 15.21 0.48
CA PRO A 217 9.57 15.69 1.86
C PRO A 217 8.17 16.09 2.33
N PHE A 218 7.36 16.71 1.48
CA PHE A 218 5.98 17.05 1.80
C PHE A 218 5.13 15.81 2.06
N ILE A 219 5.22 14.78 1.21
CA ILE A 219 4.51 13.51 1.39
C ILE A 219 4.90 12.86 2.72
N PHE A 220 6.19 12.88 3.06
CA PHE A 220 6.70 12.34 4.32
C PHE A 220 6.17 13.14 5.53
N LEU A 221 6.21 14.47 5.47
CA LEU A 221 5.67 15.34 6.51
C LEU A 221 4.17 15.11 6.72
N LEU A 222 3.43 14.98 5.63
CA LEU A 222 2.01 14.67 5.66
C LEU A 222 1.75 13.30 6.31
N ALA A 223 2.54 12.28 5.97
CA ALA A 223 2.44 10.94 6.58
C ALA A 223 2.70 10.99 8.10
N VAL A 224 3.71 11.74 8.54
CA VAL A 224 4.00 11.99 9.96
C VAL A 224 2.81 12.68 10.62
N PHE A 225 2.31 13.77 10.02
CA PHE A 225 1.15 14.50 10.56
C PHE A 225 -0.07 13.59 10.72
N MET A 226 -0.39 12.78 9.70
CA MET A 226 -1.50 11.83 9.75
C MET A 226 -1.31 10.77 10.85
N ALA A 227 -0.07 10.30 11.10
CA ALA A 227 0.22 9.37 12.18
C ALA A 227 -0.02 10.00 13.56
N TYR A 228 0.39 11.25 13.73
CA TYR A 228 0.14 11.99 14.97
C TYR A 228 -1.35 12.30 15.19
N GLU A 229 -2.08 12.68 14.14
CA GLU A 229 -3.53 12.92 14.23
C GLU A 229 -4.26 11.65 14.69
N GLU A 230 -3.96 10.51 14.07
CA GLU A 230 -4.56 9.22 14.43
C GLU A 230 -4.25 8.83 15.88
N ALA A 231 -2.98 8.99 16.30
CA ALA A 231 -2.58 8.67 17.66
C ALA A 231 -3.40 9.41 18.73
N PHE A 232 -3.83 10.64 18.45
CA PHE A 232 -4.51 11.47 19.42
C PHE A 232 -6.03 11.52 19.28
N ILE A 233 -6.62 10.93 18.23
CA ILE A 233 -8.08 10.86 18.07
C ILE A 233 -8.71 10.17 19.28
N HIS A 234 -8.17 9.06 19.74
CA HIS A 234 -8.72 8.30 20.85
C HIS A 234 -8.66 9.04 22.20
N LEU A 235 -7.65 9.91 22.38
CA LEU A 235 -7.59 10.78 23.56
C LEU A 235 -8.59 11.95 23.46
N GLN A 236 -8.89 12.44 22.26
CA GLN A 236 -9.80 13.58 22.06
C GLN A 236 -11.27 13.24 22.33
N THR A 237 -11.66 11.98 22.20
CA THR A 237 -13.04 11.54 22.48
C THR A 237 -13.40 11.56 23.97
N ARG A 238 -12.45 11.86 24.86
CA ARG A 238 -12.64 11.91 26.31
C ARG A 238 -12.55 13.35 26.84
N PRO A 239 -13.67 14.08 26.99
CA PRO A 239 -13.69 15.53 27.24
C PRO A 239 -13.03 15.98 28.57
N LYS A 240 -12.91 15.09 29.56
CA LYS A 240 -12.30 15.42 30.87
C LYS A 240 -10.76 15.46 30.86
N GLN A 241 -10.08 15.23 29.74
CA GLN A 241 -8.64 14.99 29.67
C GLN A 241 -7.84 16.00 28.80
N ALA A 242 -8.39 17.19 28.53
CA ALA A 242 -7.71 18.21 27.70
C ALA A 242 -6.24 18.53 28.11
N PRO A 243 -5.88 18.66 29.41
CA PRO A 243 -4.49 18.90 29.80
C PRO A 243 -3.58 17.69 29.53
N ILE A 244 -4.12 16.48 29.62
CA ILE A 244 -3.38 15.24 29.33
C ILE A 244 -3.09 15.12 27.84
N ILE A 245 -4.07 15.47 26.97
CA ILE A 245 -3.91 15.47 25.52
C ILE A 245 -2.77 16.39 25.09
N ARG A 246 -2.72 17.62 25.65
CA ARG A 246 -1.64 18.57 25.34
C ARG A 246 -0.28 18.03 25.77
N TYR A 247 -0.20 17.48 26.98
CA TYR A 247 1.00 16.82 27.48
C TYR A 247 1.43 15.65 26.57
N ALA A 248 0.50 14.75 26.22
CA ALA A 248 0.75 13.60 25.35
C ALA A 248 1.32 14.03 24.00
N ARG A 249 0.72 15.05 23.36
CA ARG A 249 1.18 15.56 22.05
C ARG A 249 2.63 16.03 22.12
N TRP A 250 2.95 16.92 23.04
CA TRP A 250 4.31 17.44 23.19
C TRP A 250 5.30 16.35 23.55
N ARG A 251 4.92 15.49 24.52
CA ARG A 251 5.80 14.39 24.94
C ARG A 251 6.09 13.39 23.84
N THR A 252 5.10 13.06 23.02
CA THR A 252 5.24 12.17 21.85
C THR A 252 6.14 12.83 20.81
N LEU A 253 5.90 14.10 20.49
CA LEU A 253 6.70 14.84 19.51
C LEU A 253 8.19 14.86 19.89
N PHE A 254 8.51 15.22 21.13
CA PHE A 254 9.90 15.22 21.62
C PHE A 254 10.50 13.81 21.75
N SER A 255 9.68 12.78 21.90
CA SER A 255 10.15 11.41 22.10
C SER A 255 10.40 10.65 20.81
N PHE A 256 9.55 10.82 19.82
CA PHE A 256 9.58 10.08 18.56
C PHE A 256 9.90 10.97 17.35
N GLY A 257 9.63 12.29 17.39
CA GLY A 257 9.91 13.19 16.27
C GLY A 257 9.36 12.66 14.95
N TRP A 258 10.24 12.33 14.02
CA TRP A 258 9.90 11.82 12.68
C TRP A 258 9.64 10.30 12.64
N ASN A 259 9.73 9.61 13.76
CA ASN A 259 9.59 8.16 13.83
C ASN A 259 8.11 7.77 13.86
N ILE A 260 7.53 7.58 12.66
CA ILE A 260 6.13 7.18 12.46
C ILE A 260 5.82 5.87 13.21
N GLU A 261 6.77 4.92 13.23
CA GLU A 261 6.57 3.63 13.87
C GLU A 261 6.38 3.77 15.39
N GLY A 262 7.22 4.58 16.04
CA GLY A 262 7.07 4.86 17.47
C GLY A 262 5.74 5.55 17.82
N VAL A 263 5.28 6.46 16.96
CA VAL A 263 3.98 7.14 17.13
C VAL A 263 2.82 6.15 17.00
N LYS A 264 2.87 5.24 16.01
CA LYS A 264 1.83 4.21 15.79
C LYS A 264 1.74 3.22 16.95
N ARG A 265 2.90 2.78 17.48
CA ARG A 265 2.95 1.90 18.66
C ARG A 265 2.33 2.57 19.87
N LEU A 266 2.64 3.86 20.10
CA LEU A 266 2.02 4.62 21.18
C LEU A 266 0.50 4.77 20.98
N ALA A 267 0.06 5.03 19.75
CA ALA A 267 -1.37 5.11 19.43
C ALA A 267 -2.11 3.82 19.77
N ARG A 268 -1.50 2.68 19.44
CA ARG A 268 -2.04 1.36 19.77
C ARG A 268 -2.06 1.14 21.28
N ASP A 269 -0.96 1.40 21.98
CA ASP A 269 -0.85 1.19 23.42
C ASP A 269 -1.86 2.03 24.19
N ILE A 270 -2.06 3.30 23.82
CA ILE A 270 -3.09 4.16 24.39
C ILE A 270 -4.48 3.55 24.24
N ARG A 271 -4.76 2.94 23.07
CA ARG A 271 -6.06 2.34 22.80
C ARG A 271 -6.26 1.01 23.54
N VAL A 272 -5.25 0.13 23.51
CA VAL A 272 -5.33 -1.25 24.04
C VAL A 272 -5.24 -1.27 25.58
N ARG A 273 -4.35 -0.46 26.16
CA ARG A 273 -4.08 -0.42 27.60
C ARG A 273 -4.91 0.64 28.34
N ASP A 274 -5.76 1.36 27.62
CA ASP A 274 -6.62 2.44 28.16
C ASP A 274 -5.86 3.49 28.98
N ILE A 275 -4.68 3.90 28.48
CA ILE A 275 -3.79 4.85 29.16
C ILE A 275 -4.46 6.22 29.21
N ALA A 276 -4.73 6.70 30.42
CA ALA A 276 -5.47 7.95 30.66
C ALA A 276 -4.71 8.98 31.51
N ASP A 277 -3.50 8.68 31.95
CA ASP A 277 -2.71 9.53 32.82
C ASP A 277 -1.31 9.87 32.26
N LYS A 278 -0.64 10.84 32.89
CA LYS A 278 0.69 11.29 32.45
C LYS A 278 1.78 10.25 32.68
N GLU A 279 1.67 9.50 33.74
CA GLU A 279 2.68 8.48 34.09
C GLU A 279 2.59 7.28 33.15
N GLY A 280 1.39 6.79 32.84
CA GLY A 280 1.17 5.73 31.87
C GLY A 280 1.69 6.11 30.47
N ILE A 281 1.53 7.39 30.04
CA ILE A 281 2.11 7.88 28.78
C ILE A 281 3.64 7.82 28.81
N LYS A 282 4.27 8.24 29.92
CA LYS A 282 5.73 8.17 30.07
C LYS A 282 6.25 6.74 30.06
N GLU A 283 5.54 5.84 30.74
CA GLU A 283 5.89 4.42 30.82
C GLU A 283 5.77 3.75 29.43
N ALA A 284 4.66 3.95 28.74
CA ALA A 284 4.47 3.46 27.38
C ALA A 284 5.56 3.94 26.41
N ILE A 285 5.94 5.22 26.47
CA ILE A 285 7.02 5.76 25.64
C ILE A 285 8.37 5.11 26.00
N ARG A 286 8.67 4.89 27.29
CA ARG A 286 9.90 4.21 27.72
C ARG A 286 9.94 2.77 27.23
N GLU A 287 8.83 2.06 27.39
CA GLU A 287 8.69 0.68 26.96
C GLU A 287 8.85 0.54 25.44
N ILE A 288 8.15 1.35 24.65
CA ILE A 288 8.29 1.36 23.18
C ILE A 288 9.72 1.61 22.75
N LYS A 289 10.41 2.60 23.34
CA LYS A 289 11.83 2.87 23.03
C LYS A 289 12.74 1.71 23.40
N ARG A 290 12.47 1.02 24.51
CA ARG A 290 13.19 -0.18 24.94
C ARG A 290 13.01 -1.31 23.91
N LEU A 291 11.76 -1.61 23.53
CA LEU A 291 11.45 -2.64 22.54
C LEU A 291 12.07 -2.34 21.18
N MET A 292 11.99 -1.10 20.70
CA MET A 292 12.63 -0.69 19.45
C MET A 292 14.16 -0.81 19.49
N LYS A 293 14.77 -0.70 20.66
CA LYS A 293 16.22 -0.93 20.83
C LYS A 293 16.55 -2.44 20.80
N ILE A 294 15.73 -3.26 21.45
CA ILE A 294 15.87 -4.72 21.44
C ILE A 294 15.69 -5.26 20.00
N GLU A 295 14.75 -4.75 19.24
CA GLU A 295 14.52 -5.15 17.84
C GLU A 295 15.74 -4.93 16.93
N LYS A 296 16.58 -3.93 17.23
CA LYS A 296 17.81 -3.69 16.46
C LYS A 296 18.89 -4.73 16.74
N ASN A 297 18.95 -5.23 17.96
CA ASN A 297 19.89 -6.25 18.43
C ASN A 297 19.12 -7.28 19.26
N PRO A 298 18.39 -8.20 18.61
CA PRO A 298 17.54 -9.15 19.32
C PRO A 298 18.40 -10.13 20.12
N PRO A 299 18.02 -10.42 21.38
CA PRO A 299 18.67 -11.43 22.17
C PRO A 299 18.50 -12.82 21.53
N ALA A 300 19.49 -13.68 21.73
CA ALA A 300 19.38 -15.08 21.35
C ALA A 300 18.36 -15.78 22.27
N VAL A 301 17.44 -16.53 21.69
CA VAL A 301 16.43 -17.34 22.40
C VAL A 301 16.84 -18.81 22.21
N THR A 302 16.88 -19.58 23.29
CA THR A 302 17.19 -21.01 23.22
C THR A 302 15.95 -21.79 22.77
N ARG A 303 16.14 -22.91 22.09
CA ARG A 303 15.01 -23.79 21.68
C ARG A 303 14.20 -24.33 22.87
N ALA A 304 14.78 -24.36 24.06
CA ALA A 304 14.10 -24.77 25.29
C ALA A 304 13.10 -23.74 25.81
N GLU A 305 13.28 -22.45 25.45
CA GLU A 305 12.40 -21.33 25.84
C GLU A 305 11.33 -21.02 24.77
N GLY A 306 11.54 -21.51 23.55
CA GLY A 306 10.65 -21.25 22.41
C GLY A 306 11.36 -20.68 21.18
N TRP A 307 10.71 -19.78 20.47
CA TRP A 307 11.23 -19.12 19.27
C TRP A 307 11.50 -17.64 19.53
N SER A 308 12.55 -17.11 18.90
CA SER A 308 12.80 -15.67 18.95
C SER A 308 11.62 -14.90 18.32
N PRO A 309 11.03 -13.90 19.01
CA PRO A 309 9.95 -13.08 18.47
C PRO A 309 10.31 -12.45 17.14
N HIS A 310 11.58 -12.02 16.97
CA HIS A 310 12.05 -11.37 15.76
C HIS A 310 12.18 -12.35 14.58
N ALA A 311 12.60 -13.59 14.83
CA ALA A 311 12.66 -14.65 13.83
C ALA A 311 11.27 -15.16 13.47
N ALA A 312 10.42 -15.42 14.47
CA ALA A 312 9.06 -15.96 14.29
C ALA A 312 8.19 -15.01 13.43
N ARG A 313 8.33 -13.70 13.58
CA ARG A 313 7.65 -12.72 12.73
C ARG A 313 7.91 -12.90 11.24
N LEU A 314 9.08 -13.42 10.87
CA LEU A 314 9.56 -13.57 9.49
C LEU A 314 9.46 -15.00 8.96
N PHE A 315 8.92 -15.96 9.71
CA PHE A 315 8.88 -17.37 9.28
C PHE A 315 8.17 -17.58 7.95
N LEU A 316 7.17 -16.75 7.66
CA LEU A 316 6.39 -16.82 6.43
C LEU A 316 6.61 -15.61 5.49
N GLU A 317 7.76 -14.92 5.61
CA GLU A 317 8.12 -13.76 4.77
C GLU A 317 8.14 -14.11 3.28
N SER A 318 8.56 -15.32 2.90
CA SER A 318 8.56 -15.80 1.50
C SER A 318 7.18 -15.73 0.83
N PHE A 319 6.11 -15.77 1.63
CA PHE A 319 4.72 -15.61 1.18
C PHE A 319 4.14 -14.22 1.44
N GLY A 320 4.96 -13.26 1.84
CA GLY A 320 4.52 -11.91 2.21
C GLY A 320 3.77 -11.83 3.55
N LEU A 321 3.77 -12.91 4.35
CA LEU A 321 3.13 -12.99 5.65
C LEU A 321 4.14 -12.60 6.75
N VAL A 322 4.32 -11.30 6.95
CA VAL A 322 5.15 -10.74 8.04
C VAL A 322 4.23 -10.12 9.08
N THR A 323 4.29 -10.60 10.33
CA THR A 323 3.45 -10.05 11.41
C THR A 323 3.85 -8.61 11.74
N ASP A 324 2.92 -7.86 12.33
CA ASP A 324 3.21 -6.57 12.96
C ASP A 324 4.23 -6.70 14.11
N ASP A 325 4.52 -5.61 14.82
CA ASP A 325 5.44 -5.67 15.95
C ASP A 325 4.89 -6.52 17.10
N TYR A 326 5.80 -7.29 17.72
CA TYR A 326 5.48 -8.12 18.89
C TYR A 326 5.30 -7.21 20.11
N HIS A 327 4.12 -7.21 20.70
CA HIS A 327 3.74 -6.27 21.74
C HIS A 327 2.89 -6.93 22.81
N ARG A 328 2.86 -6.30 23.99
CA ARG A 328 2.04 -6.76 25.11
C ARG A 328 0.59 -6.37 24.89
N THR A 329 -0.31 -7.34 25.00
CA THR A 329 -1.76 -7.15 25.13
C THR A 329 -2.16 -7.11 26.62
N GLN A 330 -3.44 -7.20 26.94
CA GLN A 330 -3.89 -7.34 28.33
C GLN A 330 -3.49 -8.70 28.96
N TRP A 331 -3.35 -9.74 28.12
CA TRP A 331 -3.23 -11.12 28.56
C TRP A 331 -1.87 -11.74 28.25
N GLU A 332 -1.30 -11.41 27.08
CA GLU A 332 -0.08 -12.05 26.57
C GLU A 332 0.72 -11.10 25.65
N TRP A 333 1.92 -11.50 25.29
CA TRP A 333 2.68 -10.93 24.21
C TRP A 333 2.24 -11.54 22.89
N PHE A 334 1.96 -10.70 21.91
CA PHE A 334 1.27 -11.10 20.69
C PHE A 334 1.71 -10.28 19.47
N ALA A 335 1.71 -10.92 18.30
CA ALA A 335 1.74 -10.23 17.01
C ALA A 335 0.95 -11.04 15.97
N HIS A 336 0.38 -10.35 15.00
CA HIS A 336 -0.38 -10.99 13.93
C HIS A 336 -0.21 -10.24 12.62
N ILE A 337 -0.58 -10.90 11.52
CA ILE A 337 -0.81 -10.24 10.25
C ILE A 337 -2.32 -10.14 10.04
N PRO A 338 -2.85 -8.96 9.65
CA PRO A 338 -4.23 -8.86 9.18
C PRO A 338 -4.47 -9.88 8.06
N SER A 339 -5.65 -10.50 8.05
CA SER A 339 -5.98 -11.56 7.10
C SER A 339 -5.72 -11.13 5.64
N VAL A 340 -4.91 -11.92 4.93
CA VAL A 340 -4.52 -11.69 3.54
C VAL A 340 -5.45 -12.49 2.64
N LYS A 341 -6.03 -11.82 1.64
CA LYS A 341 -6.86 -12.48 0.62
C LYS A 341 -6.00 -13.40 -0.25
N LEU A 342 -6.48 -14.61 -0.48
CA LEU A 342 -5.84 -15.59 -1.37
C LEU A 342 -6.33 -15.49 -2.82
N ASN A 343 -7.49 -14.85 -3.03
CA ASN A 343 -8.07 -14.63 -4.35
C ASN A 343 -8.79 -13.27 -4.39
N ASP A 344 -9.13 -12.80 -5.59
CA ASP A 344 -9.78 -11.50 -5.82
C ASP A 344 -11.32 -11.56 -5.78
N LYS A 345 -11.89 -12.60 -5.19
CA LYS A 345 -13.35 -12.75 -5.07
C LYS A 345 -13.93 -11.79 -4.03
N VAL A 346 -15.24 -11.52 -4.15
CA VAL A 346 -15.97 -10.69 -3.16
C VAL A 346 -15.92 -11.35 -1.79
N LEU A 347 -16.13 -12.67 -1.72
CA LEU A 347 -15.93 -13.52 -0.54
C LEU A 347 -14.61 -14.29 -0.71
N ALA A 348 -13.50 -13.56 -0.59
CA ALA A 348 -12.17 -14.12 -0.75
C ALA A 348 -11.79 -14.99 0.44
N ASP A 349 -11.23 -16.17 0.17
CA ASP A 349 -10.56 -16.97 1.19
C ASP A 349 -9.39 -16.17 1.76
N ARG A 350 -9.16 -16.31 3.06
CA ARG A 350 -8.18 -15.48 3.79
C ARG A 350 -7.25 -16.34 4.61
N ILE A 351 -5.99 -15.92 4.66
CA ILE A 351 -4.99 -16.54 5.50
C ILE A 351 -4.43 -15.54 6.50
N SER A 352 -4.22 -15.99 7.73
CA SER A 352 -3.72 -15.18 8.83
C SER A 352 -2.62 -15.93 9.56
N TYR A 353 -1.62 -15.21 10.07
CA TYR A 353 -0.55 -15.76 10.87
C TYR A 353 -0.44 -15.03 12.20
N TYR A 354 -0.35 -15.79 13.29
CA TYR A 354 -0.33 -15.29 14.66
C TYR A 354 0.85 -15.88 15.41
N ILE A 355 1.47 -15.08 16.27
CA ILE A 355 2.48 -15.52 17.21
C ILE A 355 2.15 -14.98 18.60
N SER A 356 2.28 -15.81 19.64
CA SER A 356 2.08 -15.38 21.02
C SER A 356 3.05 -16.05 21.98
N GLY A 357 3.19 -15.50 23.19
CA GLY A 357 4.08 -16.03 24.20
C GLY A 357 4.45 -15.04 25.30
N SER A 358 5.70 -15.05 25.71
CA SER A 358 6.28 -14.13 26.70
C SER A 358 7.01 -12.95 26.04
N GLU A 359 7.52 -12.02 26.83
CA GLU A 359 8.32 -10.91 26.33
C GLU A 359 9.57 -11.37 25.55
N CYS A 360 10.21 -12.45 26.02
CA CYS A 360 11.49 -12.91 25.51
C CYS A 360 11.36 -13.97 24.43
N ALA A 361 10.30 -14.78 24.48
CA ALA A 361 10.13 -15.95 23.61
C ALA A 361 8.69 -16.10 23.14
N VAL A 362 8.54 -16.47 21.87
CA VAL A 362 7.29 -16.93 21.29
C VAL A 362 7.13 -18.39 21.66
N THR A 363 5.98 -18.74 22.26
CA THR A 363 5.65 -20.10 22.69
C THR A 363 4.50 -20.71 21.88
N GLN A 364 3.80 -19.90 21.06
CA GLN A 364 2.77 -20.41 20.18
C GLN A 364 2.86 -19.75 18.79
N LEU A 365 2.77 -20.57 17.75
CA LEU A 365 2.66 -20.18 16.35
C LEU A 365 1.32 -20.71 15.82
N ARG A 366 0.50 -19.86 15.19
CA ARG A 366 -0.79 -20.27 14.64
C ARG A 366 -0.97 -19.72 13.23
N LEU A 367 -1.23 -20.62 12.28
CA LEU A 367 -1.63 -20.31 10.91
C LEU A 367 -3.11 -20.64 10.75
N ALA A 368 -3.92 -19.67 10.33
CA ALA A 368 -5.36 -19.83 10.14
C ALA A 368 -5.74 -19.58 8.68
N LEU A 369 -6.62 -20.44 8.15
CA LEU A 369 -7.29 -20.29 6.86
C LEU A 369 -8.78 -20.12 7.10
N ASP A 370 -9.33 -18.99 6.69
CA ASP A 370 -10.78 -18.74 6.63
C ASP A 370 -11.27 -19.03 5.22
N GLY A 371 -11.83 -20.22 4.99
CA GLY A 371 -12.44 -20.64 3.74
C GLY A 371 -13.88 -20.16 3.66
N LEU A 372 -14.16 -19.18 2.78
CA LEU A 372 -15.50 -18.60 2.62
C LEU A 372 -16.34 -19.28 1.54
N ASN A 373 -15.74 -20.16 0.72
CA ASN A 373 -16.40 -20.88 -0.37
C ASN A 373 -16.16 -22.39 -0.31
N GLN A 374 -17.21 -23.19 -0.21
CA GLN A 374 -17.08 -24.67 -0.27
C GLN A 374 -16.60 -25.18 -1.62
N ASN A 375 -16.92 -24.49 -2.71
CA ASN A 375 -16.67 -24.97 -4.08
C ASN A 375 -15.23 -24.74 -4.59
N ASP A 376 -14.41 -23.93 -3.90
CA ASP A 376 -13.07 -23.49 -4.36
C ASP A 376 -11.94 -23.87 -3.39
N THR A 377 -12.16 -24.89 -2.61
CA THR A 377 -11.28 -25.30 -1.50
C THR A 377 -9.88 -25.75 -1.93
N LYS A 378 -9.69 -26.20 -3.17
CA LYS A 378 -8.41 -26.82 -3.59
C LYS A 378 -7.25 -25.82 -3.67
N GLU A 379 -7.47 -24.61 -4.17
CA GLU A 379 -6.43 -23.59 -4.28
C GLU A 379 -6.08 -23.00 -2.91
N ALA A 380 -7.10 -22.65 -2.12
CA ALA A 380 -6.92 -22.16 -0.76
C ALA A 380 -6.24 -23.21 0.13
N GLN A 381 -6.61 -24.50 0.00
CA GLN A 381 -5.97 -25.59 0.72
C GLN A 381 -4.51 -25.77 0.33
N ARG A 382 -4.17 -25.75 -0.97
CA ARG A 382 -2.77 -25.81 -1.43
C ARG A 382 -1.96 -24.63 -0.85
N ALA A 383 -2.51 -23.42 -0.91
CA ALA A 383 -1.87 -22.25 -0.36
C ALA A 383 -1.64 -22.35 1.16
N PHE A 384 -2.57 -22.94 1.89
CA PHE A 384 -2.42 -23.23 3.30
C PHE A 384 -1.36 -24.31 3.54
N ASP A 385 -1.43 -25.44 2.81
CA ASP A 385 -0.51 -26.56 2.95
C ASP A 385 0.95 -26.15 2.72
N GLU A 386 1.24 -25.34 1.69
CA GLU A 386 2.59 -24.78 1.43
C GLU A 386 3.12 -23.94 2.59
N ARG A 387 2.27 -23.07 3.14
CA ARG A 387 2.64 -22.19 4.26
C ARG A 387 2.77 -22.99 5.58
N ALA A 388 1.92 -23.97 5.77
CA ALA A 388 1.98 -24.88 6.91
C ALA A 388 3.28 -25.69 6.92
N LEU A 389 3.67 -26.27 5.78
CA LEU A 389 4.95 -26.97 5.62
C LEU A 389 6.15 -26.05 5.93
N THR A 390 6.11 -24.82 5.42
CA THR A 390 7.16 -23.85 5.68
C THR A 390 7.23 -23.46 7.15
N LEU A 391 6.08 -23.26 7.81
CA LEU A 391 6.00 -22.91 9.22
C LEU A 391 6.56 -24.04 10.10
N ILE A 392 6.17 -25.29 9.84
CA ILE A 392 6.69 -26.47 10.53
C ILE A 392 8.21 -26.59 10.30
N GLY A 393 8.68 -26.40 9.05
CA GLY A 393 10.10 -26.45 8.73
C GLY A 393 10.93 -25.37 9.46
N LYS A 394 10.37 -24.20 9.71
CA LYS A 394 10.99 -23.13 10.51
C LYS A 394 10.93 -23.40 12.01
N ALA A 395 9.85 -24.02 12.47
CA ALA A 395 9.65 -24.34 13.90
C ALA A 395 10.50 -25.52 14.37
N PHE A 396 10.67 -26.54 13.52
CA PHE A 396 11.43 -27.77 13.82
C PHE A 396 12.68 -27.86 12.96
N ASP A 397 12.60 -28.59 11.83
CA ASP A 397 13.60 -28.75 10.80
C ASP A 397 12.90 -29.08 9.48
N PHE A 398 13.44 -28.57 8.33
CA PHE A 398 12.82 -28.77 7.03
C PHE A 398 12.75 -30.24 6.59
N GLU A 399 13.71 -31.06 6.98
CA GLU A 399 13.74 -32.50 6.63
C GLU A 399 12.55 -33.28 7.20
N ARG A 400 12.02 -32.87 8.34
CA ARG A 400 10.89 -33.52 9.04
C ARG A 400 9.52 -32.87 8.75
N ALA A 401 9.49 -31.73 8.09
CA ALA A 401 8.28 -30.93 7.94
C ALA A 401 7.15 -31.70 7.22
N THR A 402 7.48 -32.42 6.15
CA THR A 402 6.49 -33.23 5.40
C THR A 402 5.91 -34.37 6.23
N THR A 403 6.76 -35.07 6.97
CA THR A 403 6.34 -36.18 7.86
C THR A 403 5.44 -35.66 8.99
N ILE A 404 5.86 -34.58 9.67
CA ILE A 404 5.09 -33.95 10.73
C ILE A 404 3.71 -33.48 10.24
N TYR A 405 3.69 -32.81 9.07
CA TYR A 405 2.45 -32.32 8.49
C TYR A 405 1.51 -33.46 8.09
N ALA A 406 2.05 -34.53 7.48
CA ALA A 406 1.25 -35.71 7.11
C ALA A 406 0.65 -36.41 8.33
N LEU A 407 1.43 -36.54 9.42
CA LEU A 407 0.96 -37.09 10.70
C LEU A 407 -0.11 -36.19 11.34
N ALA A 408 0.10 -34.88 11.39
CA ALA A 408 -0.89 -33.93 11.92
C ALA A 408 -2.19 -33.94 11.12
N ARG A 409 -2.11 -34.17 9.80
CA ARG A 409 -3.27 -34.30 8.91
C ARG A 409 -4.03 -35.60 9.09
N SER A 410 -3.33 -36.70 9.39
CA SER A 410 -3.97 -37.99 9.65
C SER A 410 -4.63 -38.04 11.04
N SER A 411 -4.22 -37.16 11.95
CA SER A 411 -4.66 -37.11 13.37
C SER A 411 -5.66 -35.96 13.61
N GLU A 412 -6.49 -35.58 12.63
CA GLU A 412 -7.33 -34.37 12.60
C GLU A 412 -8.14 -34.03 13.86
N SER A 413 -8.06 -34.81 14.94
CA SER A 413 -8.76 -34.55 16.21
C SER A 413 -7.87 -34.76 17.45
N SER A 414 -6.60 -35.12 17.26
CA SER A 414 -5.69 -35.37 18.38
C SER A 414 -4.37 -34.64 18.18
N PRO A 415 -3.88 -33.89 19.17
CA PRO A 415 -2.62 -33.19 19.05
C PRO A 415 -1.44 -34.16 18.98
N LEU A 416 -0.53 -33.90 18.06
CA LEU A 416 0.72 -34.65 17.91
C LEU A 416 1.78 -34.04 18.84
N MET A 417 2.45 -34.86 19.65
CA MET A 417 3.56 -34.44 20.52
C MET A 417 4.90 -34.78 19.89
N ILE A 418 5.74 -33.79 19.62
CA ILE A 418 7.06 -33.95 19.01
C ILE A 418 8.09 -33.18 19.83
N ASN A 419 8.98 -33.89 20.50
CA ASN A 419 10.01 -33.30 21.37
C ASN A 419 9.41 -32.38 22.45
N GLY A 420 8.21 -32.72 22.99
CA GLY A 420 7.49 -31.88 23.94
C GLY A 420 6.65 -30.75 23.32
N ILE A 421 6.81 -30.45 22.02
CA ILE A 421 6.04 -29.43 21.32
C ILE A 421 4.74 -30.06 20.79
N ARG A 422 3.62 -29.43 21.06
CA ARG A 422 2.28 -29.86 20.62
C ARG A 422 1.99 -29.25 19.22
N VAL A 423 1.63 -30.10 18.27
CA VAL A 423 1.19 -29.70 16.93
C VAL A 423 -0.26 -30.17 16.75
N SER A 424 -1.18 -29.26 16.51
CA SER A 424 -2.58 -29.56 16.20
C SER A 424 -2.98 -28.96 14.86
N LEU A 425 -3.82 -29.70 14.14
CA LEU A 425 -4.45 -29.27 12.91
C LEU A 425 -5.96 -29.44 13.06
N ASP A 426 -6.66 -28.33 13.27
CA ASP A 426 -8.08 -28.32 13.57
C ASP A 426 -8.85 -27.70 12.42
N ARG A 427 -10.03 -28.28 12.12
CA ARG A 427 -10.99 -27.71 11.19
C ARG A 427 -12.33 -27.54 11.90
N THR A 428 -12.89 -26.34 11.79
CA THR A 428 -14.22 -26.00 12.30
C THR A 428 -15.05 -25.48 11.14
N ASP A 429 -16.13 -26.21 10.81
CA ASP A 429 -17.09 -25.77 9.80
C ASP A 429 -18.10 -24.81 10.42
N TRP A 430 -18.49 -23.77 9.70
CA TRP A 430 -19.47 -22.81 10.18
C TRP A 430 -20.88 -23.41 10.11
N GLY A 431 -21.64 -23.23 11.18
CA GLY A 431 -22.94 -23.88 11.35
C GLY A 431 -24.06 -23.43 10.40
N ASP A 432 -23.85 -22.43 9.55
CA ASP A 432 -24.82 -22.02 8.54
C ASP A 432 -24.53 -22.70 7.20
N ALA A 433 -25.27 -23.78 6.93
CA ALA A 433 -25.18 -24.56 5.69
C ALA A 433 -25.40 -23.75 4.40
N ARG A 434 -25.95 -22.52 4.49
CA ARG A 434 -26.17 -21.66 3.32
C ARG A 434 -24.92 -20.95 2.85
N VAL A 435 -23.96 -20.68 3.75
CA VAL A 435 -22.71 -19.96 3.43
C VAL A 435 -21.56 -20.95 3.27
N GLY A 436 -21.58 -22.09 3.97
CA GLY A 436 -20.65 -23.20 3.80
C GLY A 436 -19.18 -22.86 4.05
N GLY A 437 -18.88 -21.94 4.95
CA GLY A 437 -17.51 -21.58 5.31
C GLY A 437 -16.89 -22.50 6.36
N TYR A 438 -15.56 -22.49 6.45
CA TYR A 438 -14.79 -23.21 7.45
C TYR A 438 -13.57 -22.42 7.88
N VAL A 439 -13.10 -22.71 9.09
CA VAL A 439 -11.79 -22.24 9.57
C VAL A 439 -10.90 -23.45 9.75
N ARG A 440 -9.67 -23.38 9.24
CA ARG A 440 -8.64 -24.39 9.45
C ARG A 440 -7.45 -23.77 10.15
N ASN A 441 -7.05 -24.32 11.29
CA ASN A 441 -5.95 -23.84 12.10
C ASN A 441 -4.84 -24.88 12.19
N LEU A 442 -3.59 -24.47 11.92
CA LEU A 442 -2.40 -25.16 12.35
C LEU A 442 -1.84 -24.42 13.56
N THR A 443 -1.78 -25.07 14.71
CA THR A 443 -1.21 -24.52 15.94
C THR A 443 0.01 -25.34 16.37
N ILE A 444 1.13 -24.66 16.60
CA ILE A 444 2.37 -25.25 17.12
C ILE A 444 2.63 -24.57 18.46
N GLN A 445 2.57 -25.35 19.54
CA GLN A 445 2.61 -24.87 20.92
C GLN A 445 3.78 -25.48 21.66
N HIS A 446 4.65 -24.62 22.19
CA HIS A 446 5.78 -25.01 23.02
C HIS A 446 5.29 -25.41 24.45
N PRO A 447 5.98 -26.33 25.17
CA PRO A 447 5.58 -26.73 26.54
C PRO A 447 5.59 -25.56 27.54
N GLU A 448 6.45 -24.55 27.33
CA GLU A 448 6.49 -23.34 28.15
C GLU A 448 5.32 -22.37 27.90
N HIS A 449 4.37 -22.72 27.04
CA HIS A 449 3.21 -21.86 26.77
C HIS A 449 2.25 -21.91 27.98
N GLN A 450 2.20 -20.79 28.70
CA GLN A 450 1.22 -20.55 29.78
C GLN A 450 0.00 -19.83 29.16
N GLY A 451 -0.76 -20.52 28.32
CA GLY A 451 -2.04 -20.01 27.82
C GLY A 451 -3.12 -20.22 28.86
N ASN A 452 -3.96 -19.21 29.07
CA ASN A 452 -5.26 -19.45 29.72
C ASN A 452 -6.08 -20.31 28.75
N ASP A 453 -6.24 -21.61 29.09
CA ASP A 453 -7.21 -22.50 28.43
C ASP A 453 -8.65 -22.03 28.68
#